data_041af5121562e3acd5f999549d2b8faf
#
_entry.id   041af5121562e3acd5f999549d2b8faf
#
_cell.length_a   1.000
_cell.length_b   1.000
_cell.length_c   1.000
_cell.angle_alpha   90.00
_cell.angle_beta   90.00
_cell.angle_gamma   90.00
#
_symmetry.space_group_name_H-M   'P 1'
#
loop_
_entity.id
_entity.type
_entity.pdbx_description
1 polymer ?
#
loop_
_entity_poly.entity_id
_entity_poly.type
_entity_poly.pdbx_seq_one_letter_code
_entity_poly.pdbx_strand_id
1 'polypeptide(L)'
;NDCGQRTMRPHPRTAINLPYLLTNWRAYDTGSIIRFVQAEGITYLRADLTGAYNSTFYSTPENRPKVSAVVREFVYWPPATIFVYDRVVSTYPAYTPLTVFHFQTEPLPQGLFFRSQVGESAVYVQNLLPRSQVTVVKGYEVAGQQVDRSWGEPVGNEFESAPYGLYRLEIAPGAPNLDHWFLTLFVAQDAAASPPAAGVLVLGEGVRGAALGTAQVIFDATPEDGSAIRAATFEVMPGVTGLLVTGLEPRAAYSITGAGTLAQTQTASQAGTLVIPNPLPGLITVRLARP
;
A
#
# COMPACT_ATOMS: atom_id res chain seq x y z
N ASN A 1 4.58 23.67 -10.72
CA ASN A 1 5.33 22.41 -10.65
C ASN A 1 4.67 21.43 -9.71
N ASP A 2 3.69 20.73 -10.24
CA ASP A 2 2.81 19.87 -9.48
C ASP A 2 3.36 18.46 -9.42
N CYS A 3 4.60 18.34 -9.00
CA CYS A 3 5.20 17.05 -8.80
C CYS A 3 4.51 16.36 -7.63
N GLY A 4 4.14 15.11 -7.79
CA GLY A 4 3.67 14.22 -6.74
C GLY A 4 4.73 14.03 -5.66
N GLN A 5 5.00 12.80 -5.30
CA GLN A 5 6.00 12.49 -4.32
C GLN A 5 7.36 13.14 -4.66
N ARG A 6 7.88 13.92 -3.74
CA ARG A 6 9.19 14.53 -3.90
C ARG A 6 10.24 13.64 -3.28
N THR A 7 11.16 13.25 -4.12
CA THR A 7 12.45 12.79 -3.69
C THR A 7 13.44 13.92 -3.93
N MET A 8 14.43 14.07 -3.07
CA MET A 8 15.53 14.99 -3.36
C MET A 8 16.16 14.57 -4.70
N ARG A 9 16.19 15.47 -5.67
CA ARG A 9 17.05 15.28 -6.82
C ARG A 9 18.48 15.51 -6.34
N PRO A 10 19.37 14.52 -6.32
CA PRO A 10 20.78 14.84 -6.25
C PRO A 10 21.07 15.80 -7.41
N HIS A 11 21.81 16.84 -7.14
CA HIS A 11 22.33 17.65 -8.24
C HIS A 11 23.04 16.69 -9.19
N PRO A 12 22.76 16.69 -10.50
CA PRO A 12 23.18 15.63 -11.41
C PRO A 12 24.68 15.38 -11.50
N ARG A 13 25.49 16.08 -10.75
CA ARG A 13 26.96 15.98 -10.77
C ARG A 13 27.64 16.04 -9.41
N THR A 14 26.91 16.07 -8.32
CA THR A 14 27.49 16.03 -6.98
C THR A 14 27.26 14.68 -6.35
N ALA A 15 28.36 13.99 -6.03
CA ALA A 15 28.26 12.78 -5.20
C ALA A 15 27.53 13.13 -3.90
N ILE A 16 26.49 12.38 -3.58
CA ILE A 16 25.85 12.47 -2.28
C ILE A 16 26.87 11.98 -1.26
N ASN A 17 27.45 12.91 -0.50
CA ASN A 17 28.38 12.57 0.56
C ASN A 17 27.73 12.78 1.92
N LEU A 18 28.28 12.17 2.94
CA LEU A 18 27.77 12.26 4.31
C LEU A 18 27.59 13.71 4.81
N PRO A 19 28.53 14.66 4.59
CA PRO A 19 28.32 16.07 4.95
C PRO A 19 27.08 16.68 4.29
N TYR A 20 26.83 16.39 3.02
CA TYR A 20 25.65 16.89 2.32
C TYR A 20 24.35 16.30 2.90
N LEU A 21 24.33 15.01 3.20
CA LEU A 21 23.19 14.35 3.86
C LEU A 21 22.92 14.94 5.24
N LEU A 22 23.95 15.14 6.05
CA LEU A 22 23.83 15.71 7.40
C LEU A 22 23.28 17.14 7.39
N THR A 23 23.62 17.92 6.34
CA THR A 23 23.13 19.29 6.20
C THR A 23 21.73 19.37 5.65
N ASN A 24 21.34 18.42 4.78
CA ASN A 24 20.08 18.46 4.04
C ASN A 24 19.13 17.31 4.39
N TRP A 25 19.32 16.65 5.53
CA TRP A 25 18.55 15.47 5.93
C TRP A 25 17.02 15.67 5.86
N ARG A 26 16.53 16.88 6.18
CA ARG A 26 15.09 17.21 6.11
C ARG A 26 14.51 17.11 4.71
N ALA A 27 15.34 17.24 3.67
CA ALA A 27 14.88 17.05 2.30
C ALA A 27 14.64 15.57 1.96
N TYR A 28 15.24 14.67 2.75
CA TYR A 28 15.09 13.21 2.63
C TYR A 28 14.12 12.64 3.65
N ASP A 29 13.71 13.43 4.63
CA ASP A 29 12.71 13.05 5.64
C ASP A 29 11.31 13.17 5.04
N THR A 30 10.96 12.22 4.18
CA THR A 30 9.73 12.21 3.41
C THR A 30 8.70 11.22 3.93
N GLY A 31 9.02 10.42 4.94
CA GLY A 31 8.09 9.47 5.53
C GLY A 31 8.64 8.78 6.77
N SER A 32 7.75 8.30 7.59
CA SER A 32 8.05 7.61 8.85
C SER A 32 7.31 6.28 8.94
N ILE A 33 7.99 5.23 9.42
CA ILE A 33 7.34 3.99 9.82
C ILE A 33 6.73 4.24 11.20
N ILE A 34 5.40 4.24 11.28
CA ILE A 34 4.68 4.55 12.52
C ILE A 34 4.20 3.29 13.25
N ARG A 35 4.10 2.16 12.55
CA ARG A 35 3.78 0.84 13.12
C ARG A 35 4.58 -0.24 12.41
N PHE A 36 5.08 -1.18 13.17
CA PHE A 36 5.72 -2.38 12.65
C PHE A 36 5.53 -3.54 13.62
N VAL A 37 5.18 -4.69 13.08
CA VAL A 37 5.18 -5.96 13.82
C VAL A 37 5.47 -7.12 12.89
N GLN A 38 6.23 -8.08 13.40
CA GLN A 38 6.42 -9.39 12.80
C GLN A 38 5.99 -10.42 13.84
N ALA A 39 4.92 -11.15 13.58
CA ALA A 39 4.37 -12.16 14.46
C ALA A 39 3.66 -13.24 13.65
N GLU A 40 3.77 -14.49 14.11
CA GLU A 40 3.12 -15.65 13.48
C GLU A 40 3.43 -15.82 11.98
N GLY A 41 4.63 -15.40 11.57
CA GLY A 41 5.07 -15.43 10.18
C GLY A 41 4.55 -14.25 9.33
N ILE A 42 3.61 -13.46 9.83
CA ILE A 42 3.06 -12.28 9.15
C ILE A 42 3.91 -11.06 9.48
N THR A 43 4.18 -10.22 8.49
CA THR A 43 4.81 -8.91 8.70
C THR A 43 3.82 -7.81 8.35
N TYR A 44 3.60 -6.89 9.28
CA TYR A 44 2.79 -5.69 9.08
C TYR A 44 3.64 -4.44 9.26
N LEU A 45 3.45 -3.48 8.35
CA LEU A 45 4.08 -2.17 8.39
C LEU A 45 3.06 -1.10 8.03
N ARG A 46 3.04 0.01 8.78
CA ARG A 46 2.31 1.23 8.46
C ARG A 46 3.28 2.40 8.42
N ALA A 47 3.24 3.16 7.34
CA ALA A 47 4.06 4.33 7.12
C ALA A 47 3.20 5.56 6.88
N ASP A 48 3.57 6.69 7.50
CA ASP A 48 3.08 8.02 7.14
C ASP A 48 4.01 8.62 6.08
N LEU A 49 3.46 8.92 4.92
CA LEU A 49 4.16 9.48 3.78
C LEU A 49 3.71 10.92 3.45
N THR A 50 2.93 11.55 4.32
CA THR A 50 2.34 12.87 4.10
C THR A 50 3.39 13.94 3.79
N GLY A 51 4.51 13.88 4.48
CA GLY A 51 5.64 14.79 4.27
C GLY A 51 6.22 14.74 2.86
N ALA A 52 6.19 13.59 2.20
CA ALA A 52 6.71 13.43 0.84
C ALA A 52 5.96 14.26 -0.21
N TYR A 53 4.68 14.51 0.03
CA TYR A 53 3.80 15.21 -0.91
C TYR A 53 3.64 16.69 -0.58
N ASN A 54 3.97 17.11 0.63
CA ASN A 54 3.81 18.47 1.14
C ASN A 54 5.13 19.23 1.31
N SER A 55 6.27 18.62 0.98
CA SER A 55 7.58 19.26 1.12
C SER A 55 7.68 20.49 0.23
N THR A 56 8.01 21.64 0.83
CA THR A 56 8.26 22.91 0.14
C THR A 56 9.74 23.16 -0.13
N PHE A 57 10.62 22.22 0.17
CA PHE A 57 12.06 22.40 0.07
C PHE A 57 12.54 22.85 -1.32
N TYR A 58 11.87 22.38 -2.39
CA TYR A 58 12.11 22.80 -3.77
C TYR A 58 10.91 23.49 -4.42
N SER A 59 9.97 24.00 -3.61
CA SER A 59 8.72 24.60 -4.08
C SER A 59 8.78 26.10 -3.92
N THR A 60 8.03 26.79 -4.77
CA THR A 60 7.74 28.19 -4.53
C THR A 60 6.84 28.34 -3.31
N PRO A 61 6.81 29.54 -2.66
CA PRO A 61 5.91 29.82 -1.54
C PRO A 61 4.43 29.59 -1.86
N GLU A 62 4.06 29.59 -3.14
CA GLU A 62 2.69 29.37 -3.60
C GLU A 62 2.31 27.88 -3.67
N ASN A 63 3.27 26.98 -3.49
CA ASN A 63 2.97 25.54 -3.53
C ASN A 63 2.24 25.11 -2.25
N ARG A 64 0.92 25.01 -2.36
CA ARG A 64 0.05 24.62 -1.25
C ARG A 64 0.23 23.12 -0.95
N PRO A 65 0.03 22.69 0.33
CA PRO A 65 -0.10 21.29 0.67
C PRO A 65 -1.11 20.60 -0.24
N LYS A 66 -0.76 19.45 -0.79
CA LYS A 66 -1.61 18.70 -1.72
C LYS A 66 -2.45 17.64 -1.02
N VAL A 67 -1.95 17.18 0.11
CA VAL A 67 -2.59 16.16 0.91
C VAL A 67 -2.60 16.56 2.38
N SER A 68 -3.61 16.18 3.11
CA SER A 68 -3.63 16.23 4.57
C SER A 68 -3.13 14.92 5.18
N ALA A 69 -3.26 13.81 4.46
CA ALA A 69 -2.72 12.51 4.87
C ALA A 69 -2.36 11.63 3.67
N VAL A 70 -1.25 10.92 3.78
CA VAL A 70 -0.89 9.76 2.94
C VAL A 70 -0.34 8.68 3.85
N VAL A 71 -1.11 7.63 4.04
CA VAL A 71 -0.72 6.48 4.85
C VAL A 71 -0.69 5.24 3.99
N ARG A 72 0.42 4.51 4.02
CA ARG A 72 0.58 3.24 3.33
C ARG A 72 0.77 2.12 4.34
N GLU A 73 0.02 1.06 4.15
CA GLU A 73 0.11 -0.16 4.94
C GLU A 73 0.52 -1.33 4.06
N PHE A 74 1.46 -2.14 4.55
CA PHE A 74 1.87 -3.39 3.92
C PHE A 74 1.60 -4.54 4.87
N VAL A 75 1.04 -5.61 4.34
CA VAL A 75 0.99 -6.89 5.00
C VAL A 75 1.66 -7.92 4.10
N TYR A 76 2.79 -8.48 4.55
CA TYR A 76 3.33 -9.69 3.95
C TYR A 76 2.72 -10.90 4.63
N TRP A 77 2.09 -11.73 3.83
CA TRP A 77 1.50 -12.98 4.25
C TRP A 77 2.21 -14.15 3.56
N PRO A 78 2.87 -15.04 4.30
CA PRO A 78 3.57 -16.18 3.72
C PRO A 78 2.66 -17.08 2.86
N PRO A 79 3.23 -17.75 1.84
CA PRO A 79 4.65 -17.72 1.48
C PRO A 79 5.06 -16.54 0.62
N ALA A 80 4.15 -15.87 -0.10
CA ALA A 80 4.53 -14.88 -1.09
C ALA A 80 3.39 -13.92 -1.48
N THR A 81 2.51 -13.60 -0.55
CA THR A 81 1.41 -12.66 -0.76
C THR A 81 1.71 -11.34 -0.07
N ILE A 82 1.46 -10.22 -0.76
CA ILE A 82 1.55 -8.89 -0.19
C ILE A 82 0.23 -8.16 -0.43
N PHE A 83 -0.32 -7.57 0.64
CA PHE A 83 -1.43 -6.64 0.59
C PHE A 83 -0.83 -5.23 0.75
N VAL A 84 -1.13 -4.33 -0.18
CA VAL A 84 -0.75 -2.92 -0.11
C VAL A 84 -2.02 -2.09 -0.03
N TYR A 85 -2.15 -1.33 1.04
CA TYR A 85 -3.29 -0.48 1.27
C TYR A 85 -2.87 0.97 1.49
N ASP A 86 -3.40 1.88 0.67
CA ASP A 86 -3.14 3.31 0.78
C ASP A 86 -4.42 4.05 1.15
N ARG A 87 -4.29 4.97 2.10
CA ARG A 87 -5.28 6.01 2.38
C ARG A 87 -4.67 7.35 2.03
N VAL A 88 -5.35 8.10 1.18
CA VAL A 88 -4.92 9.42 0.75
C VAL A 88 -6.05 10.40 0.98
N VAL A 89 -5.78 11.46 1.72
CA VAL A 89 -6.71 12.59 1.89
C VAL A 89 -6.13 13.79 1.18
N SER A 90 -6.75 14.14 0.06
CA SER A 90 -6.38 15.32 -0.74
C SER A 90 -6.88 16.60 -0.10
N THR A 91 -6.16 17.70 -0.25
CA THR A 91 -6.61 19.02 0.23
C THR A 91 -7.58 19.71 -0.74
N TYR A 92 -7.64 19.19 -1.96
CA TYR A 92 -8.54 19.70 -2.99
C TYR A 92 -9.02 18.55 -3.89
N PRO A 93 -10.33 18.45 -4.21
CA PRO A 93 -10.86 17.29 -4.94
C PRO A 93 -10.26 17.07 -6.33
N ALA A 94 -9.76 18.13 -6.98
CA ALA A 94 -9.11 18.03 -8.28
C ALA A 94 -7.68 17.49 -8.23
N TYR A 95 -7.10 17.33 -7.04
CA TYR A 95 -5.82 16.62 -6.89
C TYR A 95 -6.08 15.13 -6.94
N THR A 96 -5.81 14.53 -8.09
CA THR A 96 -6.02 13.11 -8.33
C THR A 96 -4.76 12.33 -7.94
N PRO A 97 -4.77 11.57 -6.83
CA PRO A 97 -3.64 10.75 -6.46
C PRO A 97 -3.50 9.56 -7.41
N LEU A 98 -2.26 9.12 -7.62
CA LEU A 98 -1.91 7.91 -8.33
C LEU A 98 -1.15 6.97 -7.39
N THR A 99 -1.59 5.72 -7.31
CA THR A 99 -0.73 4.65 -6.79
C THR A 99 0.00 4.01 -7.97
N VAL A 100 1.32 3.93 -7.85
CA VAL A 100 2.19 3.49 -8.93
C VAL A 100 3.06 2.32 -8.47
N PHE A 101 3.13 1.27 -9.28
CA PHE A 101 4.01 0.12 -9.06
C PHE A 101 4.89 -0.10 -10.29
N HIS A 102 6.19 -0.23 -10.06
CA HIS A 102 7.19 -0.38 -11.12
C HIS A 102 7.56 -1.84 -11.34
N PHE A 103 7.76 -2.20 -12.62
CA PHE A 103 8.08 -3.55 -13.05
C PHE A 103 9.26 -3.53 -14.03
N GLN A 104 10.07 -4.58 -13.97
CA GLN A 104 11.18 -4.80 -14.89
C GLN A 104 10.67 -5.21 -16.28
N THR A 105 9.65 -6.04 -16.33
CA THR A 105 9.00 -6.51 -17.56
C THR A 105 7.56 -5.98 -17.62
N GLU A 106 7.02 -5.90 -18.82
CA GLU A 106 5.65 -5.41 -19.04
C GLU A 106 4.62 -6.25 -18.27
N PRO A 107 3.81 -5.62 -17.41
CA PRO A 107 2.70 -6.30 -16.76
C PRO A 107 1.56 -6.51 -17.75
N LEU A 108 1.36 -7.74 -18.17
CA LEU A 108 0.33 -8.09 -19.15
C LEU A 108 -0.98 -8.47 -18.46
N PRO A 109 -2.14 -8.01 -18.97
CA PRO A 109 -3.44 -8.40 -18.45
C PRO A 109 -3.66 -9.92 -18.54
N GLN A 110 -4.07 -10.54 -17.43
CA GLN A 110 -4.42 -11.96 -17.38
C GLN A 110 -5.63 -12.16 -16.46
N GLY A 111 -6.82 -12.17 -17.00
CA GLY A 111 -8.07 -12.23 -16.23
C GLY A 111 -8.23 -11.02 -15.32
N LEU A 112 -8.29 -11.23 -14.00
CA LEU A 112 -8.38 -10.18 -12.99
C LEU A 112 -7.01 -9.64 -12.55
N PHE A 113 -5.92 -10.14 -13.13
CA PHE A 113 -4.55 -9.80 -12.75
C PHE A 113 -3.83 -9.07 -13.88
N PHE A 114 -2.76 -8.39 -13.49
CA PHE A 114 -1.63 -8.06 -14.35
C PHE A 114 -0.47 -8.98 -13.94
N ARG A 115 0.11 -9.68 -14.93
CA ARG A 115 1.21 -10.60 -14.71
C ARG A 115 2.49 -10.02 -15.29
N SER A 116 3.53 -9.91 -14.47
CA SER A 116 4.89 -9.59 -14.88
C SER A 116 5.80 -10.77 -14.55
N GLN A 117 6.64 -11.16 -15.50
CA GLN A 117 7.53 -12.33 -15.36
C GLN A 117 8.98 -11.92 -15.54
N VAL A 118 9.84 -12.42 -14.66
CA VAL A 118 11.30 -12.29 -14.76
C VAL A 118 11.90 -13.68 -14.55
N GLY A 119 12.52 -14.23 -15.58
CA GLY A 119 13.04 -15.59 -15.54
C GLY A 119 11.94 -16.63 -15.25
N GLU A 120 12.18 -17.45 -14.23
CA GLU A 120 11.25 -18.51 -13.77
C GLU A 120 10.25 -18.02 -12.73
N SER A 121 10.27 -16.74 -12.37
CA SER A 121 9.37 -16.16 -11.38
C SER A 121 8.36 -15.21 -12.03
N ALA A 122 7.14 -15.22 -11.55
CA ALA A 122 6.08 -14.30 -11.94
C ALA A 122 5.45 -13.63 -10.72
N VAL A 123 5.06 -12.37 -10.87
CA VAL A 123 4.21 -11.67 -9.93
C VAL A 123 2.86 -11.39 -10.59
N TYR A 124 1.80 -11.69 -9.86
CA TYR A 124 0.42 -11.39 -10.22
C TYR A 124 -0.06 -10.23 -9.35
N VAL A 125 -0.58 -9.21 -9.99
CA VAL A 125 -1.06 -7.99 -9.33
C VAL A 125 -2.55 -7.85 -9.58
N GLN A 126 -3.33 -7.75 -8.52
CA GLN A 126 -4.77 -7.49 -8.60
C GLN A 126 -5.09 -6.19 -7.88
N ASN A 127 -5.68 -5.23 -8.60
CA ASN A 127 -6.24 -4.04 -7.98
C ASN A 127 -7.68 -4.31 -7.52
N LEU A 128 -7.97 -4.07 -6.25
CA LEU A 128 -9.31 -4.22 -5.67
C LEU A 128 -9.98 -2.86 -5.42
N LEU A 129 -9.19 -1.83 -5.08
CA LEU A 129 -9.63 -0.45 -4.89
C LEU A 129 -8.61 0.53 -5.48
N PRO A 130 -9.08 1.63 -6.08
CA PRO A 130 -10.45 1.86 -6.53
C PRO A 130 -10.81 0.88 -7.66
N ARG A 131 -12.10 0.65 -7.88
CA ARG A 131 -12.59 -0.14 -9.02
C ARG A 131 -12.56 0.70 -10.29
N SER A 132 -11.39 1.17 -10.67
CA SER A 132 -11.15 2.02 -11.83
C SER A 132 -10.19 1.34 -12.80
N GLN A 133 -9.98 1.96 -13.95
CA GLN A 133 -9.03 1.47 -14.92
C GLN A 133 -7.61 1.51 -14.38
N VAL A 134 -6.88 0.43 -14.55
CA VAL A 134 -5.44 0.35 -14.32
C VAL A 134 -4.75 0.54 -15.66
N THR A 135 -3.78 1.44 -15.72
CA THR A 135 -3.05 1.75 -16.94
C THR A 135 -1.63 1.18 -16.85
N VAL A 136 -1.20 0.49 -17.91
CA VAL A 136 0.20 0.08 -18.08
C VAL A 136 0.91 1.16 -18.87
N VAL A 137 2.00 1.68 -18.31
CA VAL A 137 2.80 2.72 -18.94
C VAL A 137 4.24 2.25 -19.07
N LYS A 138 4.84 2.46 -20.24
CA LYS A 138 6.25 2.18 -20.52
C LYS A 138 7.04 3.49 -20.54
N GLY A 139 8.19 3.50 -19.87
CA GLY A 139 9.07 4.67 -19.84
C GLY A 139 8.48 5.89 -19.13
N TYR A 140 9.03 7.05 -19.45
CA TYR A 140 8.67 8.34 -18.84
C TYR A 140 8.58 9.43 -19.90
N GLU A 141 7.76 10.43 -19.64
CA GLU A 141 7.76 11.65 -20.43
C GLU A 141 8.65 12.70 -19.77
N VAL A 142 9.61 13.21 -20.51
CA VAL A 142 10.50 14.29 -20.07
C VAL A 142 10.46 15.42 -21.08
N ALA A 143 10.00 16.58 -20.68
CA ALA A 143 9.89 17.77 -21.52
C ALA A 143 9.10 17.53 -22.83
N GLY A 144 8.02 16.75 -22.77
CA GLY A 144 7.18 16.40 -23.92
C GLY A 144 7.74 15.32 -24.83
N GLN A 145 8.87 14.70 -24.45
CA GLN A 145 9.45 13.57 -25.18
C GLN A 145 9.30 12.28 -24.39
N GLN A 146 8.82 11.22 -25.05
CA GLN A 146 8.77 9.89 -24.47
C GLN A 146 10.19 9.37 -24.26
N VAL A 147 10.55 9.06 -23.04
CA VAL A 147 11.81 8.43 -22.66
C VAL A 147 11.56 6.97 -22.33
N ASP A 148 11.95 6.10 -23.22
CA ASP A 148 11.78 4.65 -23.07
C ASP A 148 12.94 4.03 -22.29
N ARG A 149 13.23 4.61 -21.11
CA ARG A 149 14.29 4.18 -20.20
C ARG A 149 13.75 4.06 -18.79
N SER A 150 14.35 3.19 -18.01
CA SER A 150 14.09 3.16 -16.56
C SER A 150 14.62 4.44 -15.89
N TRP A 151 13.89 4.88 -14.88
CA TRP A 151 14.28 6.06 -14.10
C TRP A 151 15.57 5.77 -13.33
N GLY A 152 16.60 6.61 -13.51
CA GLY A 152 17.86 6.50 -12.77
C GLY A 152 18.97 5.75 -13.51
N GLU A 153 18.81 5.39 -14.78
CA GLU A 153 19.94 4.91 -15.58
C GLU A 153 21.01 6.01 -15.66
N PRO A 154 22.22 5.77 -15.14
CA PRO A 154 23.31 6.70 -15.32
C PRO A 154 23.65 6.73 -16.83
N VAL A 155 23.63 7.92 -17.39
CA VAL A 155 24.11 8.12 -18.76
C VAL A 155 25.62 7.83 -18.79
N GLY A 156 26.01 6.72 -19.41
CA GLY A 156 27.41 6.43 -19.72
C GLY A 156 28.18 5.57 -18.70
N ASN A 157 27.54 4.66 -17.96
CA ASN A 157 28.21 3.74 -17.02
C ASN A 157 27.66 2.32 -17.04
N GLU A 158 28.34 1.43 -16.33
CA GLU A 158 28.20 -0.03 -16.22
C GLU A 158 26.78 -0.56 -15.87
N PHE A 159 25.82 0.32 -15.60
CA PHE A 159 24.42 -0.02 -15.28
C PHE A 159 23.46 0.12 -16.46
N GLU A 160 23.94 0.44 -17.66
CA GLU A 160 23.10 0.66 -18.86
C GLU A 160 22.29 -0.58 -19.30
N SER A 161 22.68 -1.76 -18.82
CA SER A 161 22.03 -3.03 -19.17
C SER A 161 20.94 -3.49 -18.21
N ALA A 162 20.72 -2.80 -17.10
CA ALA A 162 19.76 -3.25 -16.10
C ALA A 162 18.40 -2.56 -16.27
N PRO A 163 17.35 -3.28 -16.68
CA PRO A 163 16.01 -2.71 -16.86
C PRO A 163 15.33 -2.49 -15.49
N TYR A 164 15.67 -1.40 -14.81
CA TYR A 164 15.05 -1.05 -13.52
C TYR A 164 13.72 -0.34 -13.74
N GLY A 165 12.61 -1.04 -13.53
CA GLY A 165 11.29 -0.43 -13.45
C GLY A 165 10.87 0.32 -14.72
N LEU A 166 11.19 -0.23 -15.91
CA LEU A 166 10.84 0.35 -17.19
C LEU A 166 9.33 0.51 -17.39
N TYR A 167 8.57 -0.42 -16.84
CA TYR A 167 7.11 -0.42 -16.90
C TYR A 167 6.52 -0.06 -15.56
N ARG A 168 5.33 0.53 -15.56
CA ARG A 168 4.59 0.78 -14.35
C ARG A 168 3.09 0.55 -14.53
N LEU A 169 2.44 0.10 -13.48
CA LEU A 169 0.99 0.15 -13.33
C LEU A 169 0.63 1.46 -12.64
N GLU A 170 -0.25 2.23 -13.25
CA GLU A 170 -0.84 3.43 -12.69
C GLU A 170 -2.29 3.15 -12.34
N ILE A 171 -2.64 3.38 -11.08
CA ILE A 171 -3.98 3.19 -10.53
C ILE A 171 -4.48 4.56 -10.09
N ALA A 172 -5.52 5.07 -10.76
CA ALA A 172 -6.14 6.34 -10.47
C ALA A 172 -7.56 6.14 -9.92
N PRO A 173 -8.07 7.03 -9.04
CA PRO A 173 -9.49 7.04 -8.70
C PRO A 173 -10.32 7.42 -9.92
N GLY A 174 -11.53 6.85 -10.02
CA GLY A 174 -12.42 7.08 -11.17
C GLY A 174 -13.08 8.46 -11.18
N ALA A 175 -13.04 9.21 -10.08
CA ALA A 175 -13.64 10.54 -9.94
C ALA A 175 -12.88 11.38 -8.91
N PRO A 176 -12.92 12.73 -9.06
CA PRO A 176 -12.38 13.65 -8.05
C PRO A 176 -13.07 13.45 -6.69
N ASN A 177 -12.28 13.37 -5.63
CA ASN A 177 -12.74 13.28 -4.24
C ASN A 177 -11.65 13.83 -3.31
N LEU A 178 -11.96 13.99 -2.04
CA LEU A 178 -10.96 14.25 -1.01
C LEU A 178 -10.36 12.97 -0.47
N ASP A 179 -11.20 11.95 -0.22
CA ASP A 179 -10.77 10.68 0.38
C ASP A 179 -10.61 9.61 -0.68
N HIS A 180 -9.45 8.96 -0.67
CA HIS A 180 -9.12 7.90 -1.61
C HIS A 180 -8.54 6.69 -0.89
N TRP A 181 -8.96 5.50 -1.33
CA TRP A 181 -8.47 4.22 -0.85
C TRP A 181 -7.96 3.40 -2.03
N PHE A 182 -6.74 2.89 -1.90
CA PHE A 182 -6.17 1.95 -2.86
C PHE A 182 -5.88 0.63 -2.14
N LEU A 183 -6.27 -0.46 -2.73
CA LEU A 183 -5.99 -1.81 -2.21
C LEU A 183 -5.54 -2.70 -3.36
N THR A 184 -4.29 -3.11 -3.30
CA THR A 184 -3.64 -3.91 -4.32
C THR A 184 -3.02 -5.15 -3.70
N LEU A 185 -3.24 -6.29 -4.34
CA LEU A 185 -2.69 -7.59 -3.96
C LEU A 185 -1.56 -7.96 -4.90
N PHE A 186 -0.49 -8.53 -4.33
CA PHE A 186 0.62 -9.13 -5.07
C PHE A 186 0.77 -10.57 -4.66
N VAL A 187 0.89 -11.46 -5.64
CA VAL A 187 1.22 -12.86 -5.42
C VAL A 187 2.43 -13.21 -6.26
N ALA A 188 3.53 -13.56 -5.62
CA ALA A 188 4.72 -14.06 -6.30
C ALA A 188 4.71 -15.59 -6.32
N GLN A 189 5.04 -16.19 -7.44
CA GLN A 189 5.09 -17.63 -7.59
C GLN A 189 5.98 -18.04 -8.77
N ASP A 190 6.18 -19.35 -8.94
CA ASP A 190 6.80 -19.92 -10.13
C ASP A 190 5.99 -19.52 -11.37
N ALA A 191 6.68 -19.11 -12.43
CA ALA A 191 6.05 -18.67 -13.68
C ALA A 191 5.29 -19.81 -14.41
N ALA A 192 5.67 -21.07 -14.16
CA ALA A 192 5.00 -22.25 -14.68
C ALA A 192 3.75 -22.66 -13.88
N ALA A 193 3.56 -22.09 -12.67
CA ALA A 193 2.40 -22.39 -11.86
C ALA A 193 1.11 -21.79 -12.45
N SER A 194 -0.03 -22.41 -12.15
CA SER A 194 -1.34 -21.85 -12.50
C SER A 194 -1.56 -20.48 -11.83
N PRO A 195 -2.28 -19.55 -12.48
CA PRO A 195 -2.61 -18.28 -11.87
C PRO A 195 -3.22 -18.45 -10.47
N PRO A 196 -2.92 -17.56 -9.52
CA PRO A 196 -3.50 -17.64 -8.19
C PRO A 196 -5.03 -17.43 -8.23
N ALA A 197 -5.72 -17.89 -7.19
CA ALA A 197 -7.11 -17.53 -7.00
C ALA A 197 -7.25 -16.01 -6.87
N ALA A 198 -8.36 -15.49 -7.37
CA ALA A 198 -8.61 -14.05 -7.26
C ALA A 198 -8.91 -13.66 -5.80
N GLY A 199 -8.36 -12.53 -5.39
CA GLY A 199 -8.71 -11.91 -4.12
C GLY A 199 -10.13 -11.32 -4.15
N VAL A 200 -10.77 -11.32 -3.01
CA VAL A 200 -12.12 -10.79 -2.79
C VAL A 200 -12.04 -9.54 -1.93
N LEU A 201 -12.62 -8.44 -2.41
CA LEU A 201 -12.75 -7.22 -1.63
C LEU A 201 -13.72 -7.42 -0.47
N VAL A 202 -13.29 -7.07 0.73
CA VAL A 202 -14.10 -7.07 1.95
C VAL A 202 -14.37 -5.63 2.36
N LEU A 203 -15.66 -5.30 2.47
CA LEU A 203 -16.11 -3.99 2.91
C LEU A 203 -16.84 -4.13 4.25
N GLY A 204 -16.57 -3.23 5.17
CA GLY A 204 -17.25 -3.16 6.47
C GLY A 204 -17.42 -1.72 6.94
N GLU A 205 -18.08 -1.55 8.06
CA GLU A 205 -18.25 -0.24 8.67
C GLU A 205 -16.88 0.26 9.19
N GLY A 206 -16.40 1.39 8.63
CA GLY A 206 -15.10 1.98 8.99
C GLY A 206 -13.88 1.16 8.56
N VAL A 207 -14.05 0.09 7.77
CA VAL A 207 -12.95 -0.79 7.36
C VAL A 207 -13.02 -1.16 5.89
N ARG A 208 -11.86 -1.49 5.33
CA ARG A 208 -11.64 -2.08 4.02
C ARG A 208 -10.69 -3.24 4.17
N GLY A 209 -10.83 -4.25 3.32
CA GLY A 209 -9.93 -5.39 3.39
C GLY A 209 -9.99 -6.26 2.15
N ALA A 210 -9.24 -7.33 2.19
CA ALA A 210 -9.27 -8.36 1.15
C ALA A 210 -9.07 -9.74 1.75
N ALA A 211 -9.70 -10.73 1.12
CA ALA A 211 -9.41 -12.14 1.34
C ALA A 211 -8.74 -12.71 0.09
N LEU A 212 -7.68 -13.51 0.29
CA LEU A 212 -6.99 -14.22 -0.76
C LEU A 212 -6.56 -15.61 -0.25
N GLY A 213 -7.08 -16.65 -0.86
CA GLY A 213 -6.84 -18.02 -0.39
C GLY A 213 -7.30 -18.19 1.06
N THR A 214 -6.38 -18.54 1.95
CA THR A 214 -6.65 -18.74 3.38
C THR A 214 -6.43 -17.50 4.24
N ALA A 215 -5.95 -16.41 3.65
CA ALA A 215 -5.64 -15.15 4.33
C ALA A 215 -6.76 -14.13 4.16
N GLN A 216 -7.07 -13.39 5.21
CA GLN A 216 -7.89 -12.19 5.13
C GLN A 216 -7.25 -11.07 5.95
N VAL A 217 -7.19 -9.88 5.37
CA VAL A 217 -6.64 -8.69 6.03
C VAL A 217 -7.68 -7.59 6.01
N ILE A 218 -7.88 -6.96 7.17
CA ILE A 218 -8.80 -5.84 7.37
C ILE A 218 -8.00 -4.62 7.81
N PHE A 219 -8.17 -3.53 7.10
CA PHE A 219 -7.52 -2.24 7.33
C PHE A 219 -8.53 -1.20 7.81
N ASP A 220 -8.06 -0.26 8.58
CA ASP A 220 -8.81 0.94 8.94
C ASP A 220 -9.09 1.79 7.69
N ALA A 221 -10.34 2.16 7.48
CA ALA A 221 -10.77 2.98 6.35
C ALA A 221 -11.18 4.38 6.75
N THR A 222 -11.10 4.73 8.04
CA THR A 222 -11.43 6.08 8.51
C THR A 222 -10.41 7.09 7.98
N PRO A 223 -10.81 8.33 7.70
CA PRO A 223 -9.87 9.40 7.39
C PRO A 223 -8.80 9.49 8.47
N GLU A 224 -7.57 9.84 8.08
CA GLU A 224 -6.44 9.85 9.00
C GLU A 224 -6.56 11.01 9.99
N ASP A 225 -7.16 10.74 11.14
CA ASP A 225 -7.20 11.64 12.31
C ASP A 225 -6.33 11.12 13.45
N GLY A 226 -5.62 10.00 13.23
CA GLY A 226 -4.82 9.32 14.25
C GLY A 226 -5.63 8.47 15.21
N SER A 227 -6.96 8.42 15.07
CA SER A 227 -7.80 7.59 15.93
C SER A 227 -7.65 6.11 15.58
N ALA A 228 -7.72 5.26 16.60
CA ALA A 228 -7.78 3.82 16.42
C ALA A 228 -9.22 3.34 16.22
N ILE A 229 -9.39 2.25 15.49
CA ILE A 229 -10.68 1.57 15.36
C ILE A 229 -11.20 1.19 16.74
N ARG A 230 -12.38 1.70 17.10
CA ARG A 230 -13.08 1.34 18.34
C ARG A 230 -14.07 0.21 18.14
N ALA A 231 -14.65 0.12 16.95
CA ALA A 231 -15.51 -0.98 16.54
C ALA A 231 -15.43 -1.13 15.03
N ALA A 232 -15.43 -2.36 14.54
CA ALA A 232 -15.52 -2.73 13.14
C ALA A 232 -16.38 -3.96 12.99
N THR A 233 -17.23 -3.98 11.97
CA THR A 233 -18.04 -5.12 11.60
C THR A 233 -17.81 -5.43 10.13
N PHE A 234 -17.45 -6.67 9.82
CA PHE A 234 -17.12 -7.13 8.47
C PHE A 234 -17.36 -8.62 8.33
N GLU A 235 -17.39 -9.10 7.11
CA GLU A 235 -17.57 -10.51 6.79
C GLU A 235 -16.23 -11.25 6.75
N VAL A 236 -16.16 -12.41 7.39
CA VAL A 236 -15.08 -13.39 7.21
C VAL A 236 -15.46 -14.29 6.05
N MET A 237 -14.60 -14.33 5.04
CA MET A 237 -14.85 -15.09 3.83
C MET A 237 -14.69 -16.60 4.08
N PRO A 238 -15.45 -17.44 3.38
CA PRO A 238 -15.28 -18.90 3.46
C PRO A 238 -13.87 -19.33 3.09
N GLY A 239 -13.32 -20.30 3.83
CA GLY A 239 -11.98 -20.84 3.60
C GLY A 239 -10.82 -20.05 4.23
N VAL A 240 -11.10 -18.91 4.86
CA VAL A 240 -10.11 -18.14 5.61
C VAL A 240 -9.71 -18.92 6.88
N THR A 241 -8.40 -19.14 7.05
CA THR A 241 -7.83 -19.77 8.26
C THR A 241 -6.99 -18.81 9.08
N GLY A 242 -6.68 -17.64 8.53
CA GLY A 242 -5.98 -16.57 9.22
C GLY A 242 -6.57 -15.20 8.88
N LEU A 243 -6.92 -14.45 9.90
CA LEU A 243 -7.46 -13.11 9.79
C LEU A 243 -6.59 -12.14 10.56
N LEU A 244 -6.12 -11.09 9.88
CA LEU A 244 -5.41 -9.97 10.47
C LEU A 244 -6.31 -8.72 10.45
N VAL A 245 -6.49 -8.09 11.61
CA VAL A 245 -7.14 -6.79 11.73
C VAL A 245 -6.10 -5.77 12.15
N THR A 246 -5.99 -4.66 11.42
CA THR A 246 -5.04 -3.55 11.67
C THR A 246 -5.77 -2.29 12.16
N GLY A 247 -5.03 -1.23 12.48
CA GLY A 247 -5.61 0.06 12.85
C GLY A 247 -6.23 0.11 14.25
N LEU A 248 -5.96 -0.88 15.10
CA LEU A 248 -6.48 -0.97 16.46
C LEU A 248 -5.66 -0.11 17.45
N GLU A 249 -6.23 0.18 18.60
CA GLU A 249 -5.51 0.80 19.72
C GLU A 249 -4.43 -0.17 20.22
N PRO A 250 -3.14 0.24 20.24
CA PRO A 250 -2.07 -0.62 20.70
C PRO A 250 -2.26 -1.10 22.12
N ARG A 251 -2.05 -2.40 22.34
CA ARG A 251 -2.13 -3.06 23.65
C ARG A 251 -3.50 -3.00 24.32
N ALA A 252 -4.53 -2.54 23.63
CA ALA A 252 -5.89 -2.52 24.16
C ALA A 252 -6.58 -3.89 23.97
N ALA A 253 -7.50 -4.20 24.86
CA ALA A 253 -8.33 -5.38 24.78
C ALA A 253 -9.50 -5.16 23.82
N TYR A 254 -9.78 -6.14 22.98
CA TYR A 254 -10.90 -6.14 22.04
C TYR A 254 -11.77 -7.37 22.24
N SER A 255 -13.08 -7.17 22.30
CA SER A 255 -14.04 -8.26 22.22
C SER A 255 -14.29 -8.60 20.74
N ILE A 256 -14.29 -9.88 20.44
CA ILE A 256 -14.57 -10.44 19.12
C ILE A 256 -15.86 -11.25 19.25
N THR A 257 -16.87 -10.87 18.49
CA THR A 257 -18.19 -11.52 18.49
C THR A 257 -18.66 -11.77 17.05
N GLY A 258 -19.45 -12.80 16.81
CA GLY A 258 -20.01 -13.04 15.46
C GLY A 258 -20.52 -14.46 15.26
N ALA A 259 -20.97 -14.78 14.07
CA ALA A 259 -21.63 -16.01 13.70
C ALA A 259 -20.88 -17.27 14.19
N GLY A 260 -21.46 -17.96 15.18
CA GLY A 260 -20.92 -19.20 15.73
C GLY A 260 -19.66 -19.08 16.58
N THR A 261 -19.11 -17.87 16.77
CA THR A 261 -17.94 -17.64 17.61
C THR A 261 -18.38 -17.34 19.04
N LEU A 262 -17.88 -18.11 20.02
CA LEU A 262 -17.99 -17.70 21.40
C LEU A 262 -17.31 -16.35 21.57
N ALA A 263 -17.96 -15.41 22.25
CA ALA A 263 -17.36 -14.11 22.54
C ALA A 263 -16.00 -14.30 23.20
N GLN A 264 -14.96 -13.80 22.57
CA GLN A 264 -13.60 -13.87 23.08
C GLN A 264 -13.00 -12.48 23.19
N THR A 265 -12.10 -12.29 24.15
CA THR A 265 -11.35 -11.06 24.30
C THR A 265 -9.89 -11.33 23.97
N GLN A 266 -9.31 -10.51 23.09
CA GLN A 266 -7.89 -10.56 22.73
C GLN A 266 -7.27 -9.17 22.87
N THR A 267 -5.98 -9.14 23.19
CA THR A 267 -5.21 -7.89 23.30
C THR A 267 -4.51 -7.61 21.96
N ALA A 268 -4.72 -6.42 21.44
CA ALA A 268 -4.00 -5.97 20.25
C ALA A 268 -2.50 -5.88 20.51
N SER A 269 -1.70 -6.14 19.48
CA SER A 269 -0.24 -6.02 19.54
C SER A 269 0.19 -4.57 19.83
N GLN A 270 1.47 -4.37 20.08
CA GLN A 270 2.04 -3.01 20.20
C GLN A 270 1.92 -2.19 18.90
N ALA A 271 1.70 -2.83 17.77
CA ALA A 271 1.45 -2.18 16.48
C ALA A 271 -0.05 -1.96 16.19
N GLY A 272 -0.95 -2.29 17.14
CA GLY A 272 -2.39 -2.16 16.96
C GLY A 272 -2.95 -3.17 15.96
N THR A 273 -2.50 -4.42 16.04
CA THR A 273 -2.99 -5.52 15.19
C THR A 273 -3.54 -6.66 16.04
N LEU A 274 -4.51 -7.39 15.49
CA LEU A 274 -4.99 -8.68 16.02
C LEU A 274 -4.86 -9.75 14.94
N VAL A 275 -4.29 -10.89 15.31
CA VAL A 275 -4.33 -12.12 14.50
C VAL A 275 -5.38 -13.05 15.10
N ILE A 276 -6.35 -13.45 14.28
CA ILE A 276 -7.44 -14.35 14.68
C ILE A 276 -7.26 -15.63 13.87
N PRO A 277 -6.77 -16.71 14.48
CA PRO A 277 -6.60 -18.00 13.79
C PRO A 277 -7.93 -18.71 13.64
N ASN A 278 -8.12 -19.37 12.50
CA ASN A 278 -9.29 -20.18 12.15
C ASN A 278 -10.64 -19.49 12.48
N PRO A 279 -10.86 -18.26 11.99
CA PRO A 279 -12.13 -17.59 12.21
C PRO A 279 -13.25 -18.34 11.49
N LEU A 280 -14.44 -18.37 12.08
CA LEU A 280 -15.60 -18.92 11.39
C LEU A 280 -16.09 -17.95 10.30
N PRO A 281 -16.54 -18.46 9.14
CA PRO A 281 -17.13 -17.63 8.09
C PRO A 281 -18.40 -16.91 8.57
N GLY A 282 -18.59 -15.70 8.06
CA GLY A 282 -19.77 -14.88 8.35
C GLY A 282 -19.42 -13.56 9.03
N LEU A 283 -20.44 -12.84 9.47
CA LEU A 283 -20.29 -11.51 10.02
C LEU A 283 -19.65 -11.57 11.42
N ILE A 284 -18.56 -10.85 11.62
CA ILE A 284 -17.93 -10.66 12.92
C ILE A 284 -17.83 -9.18 13.28
N THR A 285 -17.83 -8.90 14.57
CA THR A 285 -17.59 -7.57 15.13
C THR A 285 -16.38 -7.64 16.06
N VAL A 286 -15.42 -6.75 15.81
CA VAL A 286 -14.27 -6.48 16.69
C VAL A 286 -14.52 -5.14 17.36
N ARG A 287 -14.58 -5.11 18.69
CA ARG A 287 -14.90 -3.89 19.45
C ARG A 287 -13.96 -3.71 20.62
N LEU A 288 -13.47 -2.48 20.81
CA LEU A 288 -12.69 -2.11 21.99
C LEU A 288 -13.47 -2.49 23.27
N ALA A 289 -12.88 -3.35 24.08
CA ALA A 289 -13.47 -3.75 25.35
C ALA A 289 -13.54 -2.54 26.29
N ARG A 290 -14.65 -2.39 26.97
CA ARG A 290 -14.74 -1.36 28.03
C ARG A 290 -13.88 -1.83 29.21
N PRO A 291 -13.16 -0.90 29.86
CA PRO A 291 -12.40 -1.21 31.06
C PRO A 291 -13.34 -1.68 32.22
#